data_b4aeba8a2bd10825941c5c01d7d487bc
#
_entry.id   b4aeba8a2bd10825941c5c01d7d487bc
#
_cell.length_a   1.000
_cell.length_b   1.000
_cell.length_c   1.000
_cell.angle_alpha   90.00
_cell.angle_beta   90.00
_cell.angle_gamma   90.00
#
_symmetry.space_group_name_H-M   'P 1'
#
loop_
_entity.id
_entity.type
_entity.pdbx_description
1 polymer ?
#
loop_
_entity_poly.entity_id
_entity_poly.type
_entity_poly.pdbx_seq_one_letter_code
_entity_poly.pdbx_strand_id
1 'polypeptide(L)'
;MSFYIVQHGLSLPKDQDPEKGLALQGKEDVKRIAEVARNYGVVVECIVHSEKKRALQTAGILADILKPAQGIREIPGIKPLDNVAEFAPQVDFQANTMVVGHLPFLERLTSYLITGQKEPVVFKLQNGGILCLDRIENQDTPAIEWALMPTVG
;
A
#
# COMPACT_ATOMS: atom_id res chain seq x y z
N MET A 1 5.46 -15.55 -2.86
CA MET A 1 5.84 -14.18 -3.19
C MET A 1 4.62 -13.30 -3.21
N SER A 2 4.80 -12.07 -2.80
CA SER A 2 3.65 -11.26 -2.38
C SER A 2 3.59 -9.90 -3.08
N PHE A 3 2.40 -9.34 -3.13
CA PHE A 3 2.16 -7.97 -3.50
C PHE A 3 1.54 -7.24 -2.30
N TYR A 4 2.13 -6.12 -1.91
CA TYR A 4 1.70 -5.39 -0.72
C TYR A 4 1.01 -4.10 -1.11
N ILE A 5 -0.10 -3.80 -0.45
CA ILE A 5 -0.90 -2.60 -0.68
C ILE A 5 -0.91 -1.78 0.60
N VAL A 6 -0.51 -0.51 0.51
CA VAL A 6 -0.42 0.41 1.65
C VAL A 6 -1.15 1.70 1.32
N GLN A 7 -2.17 2.04 2.10
CA GLN A 7 -2.72 3.39 2.08
C GLN A 7 -1.76 4.30 2.83
N HIS A 8 -1.43 5.46 2.25
CA HIS A 8 -0.56 6.45 2.92
C HIS A 8 -1.01 6.71 4.36
N GLY A 9 -0.08 7.11 5.21
CA GLY A 9 -0.38 7.44 6.61
C GLY A 9 -1.35 8.63 6.74
N LEU A 10 -1.89 8.79 7.94
CA LEU A 10 -2.78 9.92 8.25
C LEU A 10 -2.09 11.24 7.91
N SER A 11 -2.75 12.07 7.12
CA SER A 11 -2.20 13.33 6.64
C SER A 11 -2.77 14.53 7.42
N LEU A 12 -1.98 15.62 7.39
CA LEU A 12 -2.44 16.91 7.89
C LEU A 12 -3.58 17.45 7.01
N PRO A 13 -4.51 18.22 7.57
CA PRO A 13 -5.49 18.92 6.76
C PRO A 13 -4.82 20.00 5.90
N LYS A 14 -5.47 20.37 4.81
CA LYS A 14 -4.91 21.28 3.81
C LYS A 14 -4.60 22.68 4.38
N ASP A 15 -5.32 23.12 5.40
CA ASP A 15 -5.09 24.40 6.05
C ASP A 15 -3.84 24.41 6.94
N GLN A 16 -3.37 23.26 7.40
CA GLN A 16 -2.12 23.12 8.15
C GLN A 16 -0.91 22.83 7.25
N ASP A 17 -1.13 22.08 6.18
CA ASP A 17 -0.12 21.85 5.14
C ASP A 17 -0.83 21.79 3.78
N PRO A 18 -0.59 22.77 2.89
CA PRO A 18 -1.22 22.79 1.57
C PRO A 18 -0.96 21.52 0.74
N GLU A 19 0.17 20.85 0.98
CA GLU A 19 0.52 19.61 0.29
C GLU A 19 0.03 18.36 1.03
N LYS A 20 -0.63 18.53 2.18
CA LYS A 20 -1.19 17.44 2.98
C LYS A 20 -0.16 16.35 3.31
N GLY A 21 1.01 16.74 3.79
CA GLY A 21 2.00 15.81 4.31
C GLY A 21 1.47 15.08 5.54
N LEU A 22 2.23 14.07 6.00
CA LEU A 22 1.80 13.25 7.13
C LEU A 22 1.70 14.06 8.43
N ALA A 23 0.63 13.80 9.19
CA ALA A 23 0.53 14.22 10.57
C ALA A 23 1.53 13.42 11.43
N LEU A 24 1.87 13.95 12.61
CA LEU A 24 2.75 13.25 13.54
C LEU A 24 2.23 11.84 13.86
N GLN A 25 0.94 11.72 14.17
CA GLN A 25 0.32 10.42 14.43
C GLN A 25 0.42 9.49 13.22
N GLY A 26 0.28 10.03 12.00
CA GLY A 26 0.45 9.25 10.78
C GLY A 26 1.85 8.67 10.64
N LYS A 27 2.88 9.48 10.93
CA LYS A 27 4.28 9.02 10.91
C LYS A 27 4.52 7.93 11.94
N GLU A 28 3.99 8.09 13.15
CA GLU A 28 4.13 7.11 14.23
C GLU A 28 3.43 5.79 13.89
N ASP A 29 2.24 5.84 13.32
CA ASP A 29 1.48 4.65 12.92
C ASP A 29 2.23 3.88 11.83
N VAL A 30 2.71 4.55 10.79
CA VAL A 30 3.47 3.92 9.70
C VAL A 30 4.74 3.26 10.25
N LYS A 31 5.46 3.97 11.11
CA LYS A 31 6.68 3.43 11.72
C LYS A 31 6.39 2.17 12.53
N ARG A 32 5.35 2.20 13.37
CA ARG A 32 4.96 1.05 14.20
C ARG A 32 4.58 -0.16 13.34
N ILE A 33 3.79 0.05 12.30
CA ILE A 33 3.38 -1.03 11.38
C ILE A 33 4.60 -1.59 10.63
N ALA A 34 5.49 -0.73 10.16
CA ALA A 34 6.73 -1.16 9.50
C ALA A 34 7.62 -2.00 10.41
N GLU A 35 7.75 -1.62 11.68
CA GLU A 35 8.53 -2.37 12.67
C GLU A 35 7.91 -3.75 12.94
N VAL A 36 6.60 -3.84 13.05
CA VAL A 36 5.90 -5.13 13.19
C VAL A 36 6.15 -6.01 11.97
N ALA A 37 6.00 -5.47 10.77
CA ALA A 37 6.27 -6.19 9.53
C ALA A 37 7.71 -6.72 9.48
N ARG A 38 8.69 -5.88 9.82
CA ARG A 38 10.10 -6.28 9.88
C ARG A 38 10.31 -7.43 10.89
N ASN A 39 9.68 -7.35 12.05
CA ASN A 39 9.84 -8.37 13.10
C ASN A 39 9.22 -9.71 12.69
N TYR A 40 8.23 -9.69 11.81
CA TYR A 40 7.67 -10.91 11.21
C TYR A 40 8.48 -11.42 10.01
N GLY A 41 9.55 -10.75 9.64
CA GLY A 41 10.38 -11.17 8.52
C GLY A 41 9.82 -10.84 7.14
N VAL A 42 8.95 -9.84 7.04
CA VAL A 42 8.40 -9.40 5.76
C VAL A 42 9.52 -8.85 4.87
N VAL A 43 9.62 -9.39 3.65
CA VAL A 43 10.62 -8.99 2.66
C VAL A 43 9.94 -8.19 1.54
N VAL A 44 10.44 -6.98 1.31
CA VAL A 44 9.98 -6.11 0.23
C VAL A 44 11.18 -5.78 -0.65
N GLU A 45 11.07 -6.01 -1.95
CA GLU A 45 12.16 -5.73 -2.89
C GLU A 45 12.12 -4.30 -3.42
N CYS A 46 10.94 -3.76 -3.65
CA CYS A 46 10.74 -2.41 -4.17
C CYS A 46 9.47 -1.80 -3.59
N ILE A 47 9.55 -0.52 -3.23
CA ILE A 47 8.37 0.26 -2.84
C ILE A 47 8.10 1.27 -3.93
N VAL A 48 6.91 1.23 -4.52
CA VAL A 48 6.45 2.22 -5.51
C VAL A 48 5.39 3.11 -4.86
N HIS A 49 5.35 4.38 -5.24
CA HIS A 49 4.45 5.33 -4.62
C HIS A 49 3.95 6.37 -5.61
N SER A 50 2.84 7.04 -5.28
CA SER A 50 2.32 8.13 -6.08
C SER A 50 3.14 9.42 -5.90
N GLU A 51 2.85 10.41 -6.73
CA GLU A 51 3.50 11.73 -6.69
C GLU A 51 3.20 12.55 -5.43
N LYS A 52 2.15 12.20 -4.68
CA LYS A 52 1.72 12.99 -3.53
C LYS A 52 2.71 12.91 -2.37
N LYS A 53 2.93 14.05 -1.70
CA LYS A 53 3.83 14.16 -0.55
C LYS A 53 3.56 13.10 0.52
N ARG A 54 2.28 12.88 0.86
CA ARG A 54 1.89 11.88 1.89
C ARG A 54 2.27 10.46 1.50
N ALA A 55 2.21 10.12 0.21
CA ALA A 55 2.64 8.80 -0.27
C ALA A 55 4.16 8.65 -0.26
N LEU A 56 4.89 9.68 -0.70
CA LEU A 56 6.35 9.70 -0.65
C LEU A 56 6.86 9.58 0.80
N GLN A 57 6.29 10.33 1.72
CA GLN A 57 6.69 10.27 3.13
C GLN A 57 6.42 8.89 3.74
N THR A 58 5.27 8.30 3.44
CA THR A 58 4.94 6.93 3.90
C THR A 58 5.94 5.92 3.34
N ALA A 59 6.20 5.98 2.04
CA ALA A 59 7.18 5.11 1.40
C ALA A 59 8.58 5.26 2.01
N GLY A 60 8.99 6.48 2.32
CA GLY A 60 10.28 6.76 2.97
C GLY A 60 10.41 6.10 4.34
N ILE A 61 9.38 6.20 5.18
CA ILE A 61 9.38 5.56 6.51
C ILE A 61 9.44 4.04 6.37
N LEU A 62 8.62 3.48 5.49
CA LEU A 62 8.64 2.03 5.22
C LEU A 62 10.01 1.57 4.74
N ALA A 63 10.63 2.32 3.82
CA ALA A 63 11.94 1.97 3.29
C ALA A 63 13.06 2.04 4.34
N ASP A 64 13.01 3.01 5.23
CA ASP A 64 14.00 3.15 6.31
C ASP A 64 14.02 1.92 7.22
N ILE A 65 12.88 1.27 7.39
CA ILE A 65 12.72 0.13 8.30
C ILE A 65 12.82 -1.20 7.56
N LEU A 66 12.15 -1.34 6.43
CA LEU A 66 12.09 -2.60 5.67
C LEU A 66 13.29 -2.80 4.74
N LYS A 67 14.03 -1.73 4.43
CA LYS A 67 15.26 -1.79 3.62
C LYS A 67 15.06 -2.53 2.29
N PRO A 68 14.13 -2.09 1.43
CA PRO A 68 13.93 -2.76 0.14
C PRO A 68 15.20 -2.69 -0.73
N ALA A 69 15.60 -3.82 -1.31
CA ALA A 69 16.85 -3.91 -2.07
C ALA A 69 16.88 -2.95 -3.26
N GLN A 70 15.74 -2.68 -3.88
CA GLN A 70 15.62 -1.77 -5.03
C GLN A 70 15.13 -0.36 -4.64
N GLY A 71 14.99 -0.08 -3.33
CA GLY A 71 14.61 1.24 -2.84
C GLY A 71 13.17 1.63 -3.10
N ILE A 72 12.93 2.94 -3.21
CA ILE A 72 11.61 3.50 -3.51
C ILE A 72 11.60 4.17 -4.87
N ARG A 73 10.43 4.21 -5.51
CA ARG A 73 10.28 4.82 -6.84
C ARG A 73 8.88 5.39 -7.02
N GLU A 74 8.80 6.61 -7.53
CA GLU A 74 7.53 7.19 -7.95
C GLU A 74 7.06 6.55 -9.25
N ILE A 75 5.77 6.23 -9.35
CA ILE A 75 5.16 5.69 -10.56
C ILE A 75 3.86 6.43 -10.91
N PRO A 76 3.50 6.51 -12.19
CA PRO A 76 2.21 7.02 -12.62
C PRO A 76 1.11 5.96 -12.51
N GLY A 77 -0.13 6.35 -12.75
CA GLY A 77 -1.26 5.43 -12.90
C GLY A 77 -1.88 4.95 -11.61
N ILE A 78 -1.55 5.56 -10.47
CA ILE A 78 -2.08 5.18 -9.16
C ILE A 78 -2.69 6.36 -8.39
N LYS A 79 -3.17 7.36 -9.10
CA LYS A 79 -3.94 8.47 -8.49
C LYS A 79 -5.25 7.96 -7.92
N PRO A 80 -5.87 8.67 -6.97
CA PRO A 80 -7.08 8.19 -6.30
C PRO A 80 -8.20 7.70 -7.24
N LEU A 81 -8.38 8.33 -8.40
CA LEU A 81 -9.44 8.00 -9.35
C LEU A 81 -8.95 7.34 -10.64
N ASP A 82 -7.69 6.94 -10.69
CA ASP A 82 -7.15 6.24 -11.85
C ASP A 82 -7.82 4.87 -12.04
N ASN A 83 -7.74 4.35 -13.27
CA ASN A 83 -8.38 3.09 -13.63
C ASN A 83 -7.55 1.90 -13.15
N VAL A 84 -8.09 1.13 -12.22
CA VAL A 84 -7.40 -0.05 -11.67
C VAL A 84 -7.18 -1.15 -12.71
N ALA A 85 -8.06 -1.26 -13.72
CA ALA A 85 -7.92 -2.25 -14.78
C ALA A 85 -6.68 -1.97 -15.65
N GLU A 86 -6.29 -0.72 -15.80
CA GLU A 86 -5.07 -0.34 -16.53
C GLU A 86 -3.81 -0.64 -15.72
N PHE A 87 -3.89 -0.52 -14.41
CA PHE A 87 -2.76 -0.81 -13.51
C PHE A 87 -2.57 -2.30 -13.24
N ALA A 88 -3.65 -3.06 -13.11
CA ALA A 88 -3.61 -4.47 -12.70
C ALA A 88 -2.60 -5.34 -13.48
N PRO A 89 -2.43 -5.18 -14.81
CA PRO A 89 -1.43 -5.96 -15.55
C PRO A 89 0.02 -5.75 -15.10
N GLN A 90 0.29 -4.66 -14.40
CA GLN A 90 1.64 -4.36 -13.87
C GLN A 90 1.93 -5.07 -12.54
N VAL A 91 0.92 -5.66 -11.92
CA VAL A 91 1.10 -6.37 -10.64
C VAL A 91 1.82 -7.68 -10.89
N ASP A 92 3.00 -7.81 -10.29
CA ASP A 92 3.82 -9.01 -10.39
C ASP A 92 4.03 -9.59 -8.99
N PHE A 93 3.40 -10.73 -8.72
CA PHE A 93 3.50 -11.39 -7.44
C PHE A 93 4.90 -11.97 -7.17
N GLN A 94 5.71 -12.15 -8.21
CA GLN A 94 7.08 -12.65 -8.04
C GLN A 94 8.07 -11.56 -7.60
N ALA A 95 7.67 -10.30 -7.72
CA ALA A 95 8.60 -9.18 -7.51
C ALA A 95 8.63 -8.65 -6.08
N ASN A 96 7.76 -9.10 -5.19
CA ASN A 96 7.66 -8.59 -3.82
C ASN A 96 7.58 -7.06 -3.75
N THR A 97 6.71 -6.49 -4.59
CA THR A 97 6.53 -5.04 -4.68
C THR A 97 5.48 -4.57 -3.70
N MET A 98 5.73 -3.43 -3.08
CA MET A 98 4.79 -2.72 -2.22
C MET A 98 4.36 -1.43 -2.92
N VAL A 99 3.04 -1.21 -3.04
CA VAL A 99 2.49 0.03 -3.59
C VAL A 99 1.93 0.89 -2.47
N VAL A 100 2.32 2.16 -2.45
CA VAL A 100 1.83 3.16 -1.50
C VAL A 100 1.00 4.19 -2.25
N GLY A 101 -0.26 4.28 -1.91
CA GLY A 101 -1.19 5.15 -2.62
C GLY A 101 -2.39 5.59 -1.80
N HIS A 102 -3.51 5.70 -2.47
CA HIS A 102 -4.70 6.42 -2.01
C HIS A 102 -5.97 5.60 -2.17
N LEU A 103 -7.01 5.98 -1.44
CA LEU A 103 -8.37 5.54 -1.70
C LEU A 103 -9.06 6.54 -2.64
N PRO A 104 -10.02 6.11 -3.44
CA PRO A 104 -10.57 4.76 -3.53
C PRO A 104 -9.75 3.79 -4.39
N PHE A 105 -8.65 4.24 -5.02
CA PHE A 105 -7.87 3.43 -5.96
C PHE A 105 -7.45 2.08 -5.35
N LEU A 106 -6.83 2.11 -4.17
CA LEU A 106 -6.27 0.88 -3.59
C LEU A 106 -7.33 -0.14 -3.18
N GLU A 107 -8.49 0.32 -2.69
CA GLU A 107 -9.61 -0.59 -2.37
C GLU A 107 -10.21 -1.19 -3.64
N ARG A 108 -10.34 -0.38 -4.70
CA ARG A 108 -10.79 -0.86 -6.01
C ARG A 108 -9.81 -1.82 -6.64
N LEU A 109 -8.51 -1.54 -6.53
CA LEU A 109 -7.46 -2.45 -7.02
C LEU A 109 -7.52 -3.80 -6.30
N THR A 110 -7.66 -3.79 -4.99
CA THR A 110 -7.78 -5.00 -4.19
C THR A 110 -8.98 -5.83 -4.64
N SER A 111 -10.15 -5.20 -4.76
CA SER A 111 -11.36 -5.87 -5.23
C SER A 111 -11.18 -6.41 -6.64
N TYR A 112 -10.60 -5.63 -7.54
CA TYR A 112 -10.39 -6.04 -8.92
C TYR A 112 -9.44 -7.24 -9.04
N LEU A 113 -8.35 -7.25 -8.30
CA LEU A 113 -7.40 -8.37 -8.31
C LEU A 113 -8.04 -9.66 -7.79
N ILE A 114 -8.88 -9.57 -6.77
CA ILE A 114 -9.49 -10.74 -6.13
C ILE A 114 -10.74 -11.23 -6.90
N THR A 115 -11.60 -10.31 -7.34
CA THR A 115 -12.91 -10.67 -7.89
C THR A 115 -13.05 -10.41 -9.39
N GLY A 116 -12.13 -9.68 -10.00
CA GLY A 116 -12.26 -9.21 -11.38
C GLY A 116 -13.11 -7.95 -11.52
N GLN A 117 -13.62 -7.40 -10.42
CA GLN A 117 -14.45 -6.19 -10.40
C GLN A 117 -13.97 -5.22 -9.32
N LYS A 118 -14.03 -3.91 -9.63
CA LYS A 118 -13.57 -2.87 -8.71
C LYS A 118 -14.49 -2.64 -7.52
N GLU A 119 -15.72 -3.15 -7.57
CA GLU A 119 -16.73 -3.02 -6.52
C GLU A 119 -17.45 -4.35 -6.32
N PRO A 120 -17.98 -4.62 -5.11
CA PRO A 120 -17.88 -3.84 -3.89
C PRO A 120 -16.48 -3.90 -3.27
N VAL A 121 -16.21 -3.02 -2.30
CA VAL A 121 -14.99 -3.07 -1.50
C VAL A 121 -14.97 -4.38 -0.70
N VAL A 122 -13.92 -5.18 -0.88
CA VAL A 122 -13.79 -6.48 -0.18
C VAL A 122 -12.91 -6.39 1.05
N PHE A 123 -12.09 -5.34 1.16
CA PHE A 123 -11.26 -5.09 2.32
C PHE A 123 -11.16 -3.58 2.57
N LYS A 124 -11.47 -3.15 3.79
CA LYS A 124 -11.41 -1.74 4.16
C LYS A 124 -10.03 -1.40 4.70
N LEU A 125 -9.24 -0.67 3.91
CA LEU A 125 -7.90 -0.24 4.30
C LEU A 125 -7.96 0.87 5.36
N GLN A 126 -6.88 0.97 6.13
CA GLN A 126 -6.64 2.08 7.06
C GLN A 126 -5.37 2.84 6.65
N ASN A 127 -5.33 4.12 6.98
CA ASN A 127 -4.12 4.93 6.81
C ASN A 127 -2.92 4.27 7.50
N GLY A 128 -1.86 4.01 6.73
CA GLY A 128 -0.63 3.43 7.26
C GLY A 128 -0.63 1.92 7.44
N GLY A 129 -1.72 1.25 7.11
CA GLY A 129 -1.80 -0.22 7.18
C GLY A 129 -1.19 -0.90 5.96
N ILE A 130 -0.81 -2.16 6.12
CA ILE A 130 -0.27 -3.01 5.05
C ILE A 130 -1.21 -4.18 4.82
N LEU A 131 -1.61 -4.38 3.58
CA LEU A 131 -2.37 -5.55 3.13
C LEU A 131 -1.47 -6.40 2.24
N CYS A 132 -1.38 -7.69 2.52
CA CYS A 132 -0.59 -8.63 1.73
C CYS A 132 -1.49 -9.54 0.91
N LEU A 133 -1.28 -9.52 -0.40
CA LEU A 133 -1.90 -10.45 -1.34
C LEU A 133 -0.87 -11.44 -1.84
N ASP A 134 -1.27 -12.69 -2.01
CA ASP A 134 -0.42 -13.69 -2.64
C ASP A 134 -1.25 -14.63 -3.52
N ARG A 135 -0.57 -15.29 -4.44
CA ARG A 135 -1.20 -16.32 -5.26
C ARG A 135 -1.43 -17.57 -4.45
N ILE A 136 -2.54 -18.22 -4.71
CA ILE A 136 -2.86 -19.53 -4.14
C ILE A 136 -2.70 -20.57 -5.25
N GLU A 137 -2.08 -21.69 -4.94
CA GLU A 137 -1.94 -22.80 -5.86
C GLU A 137 -3.31 -23.26 -6.38
N ASN A 138 -3.38 -23.47 -7.70
CA ASN A 138 -4.61 -23.89 -8.39
C ASN A 138 -5.74 -22.85 -8.38
N GLN A 139 -5.43 -21.57 -8.16
CA GLN A 139 -6.40 -20.49 -8.22
C GLN A 139 -5.86 -19.36 -9.11
N ASP A 140 -6.70 -18.84 -10.01
CA ASP A 140 -6.28 -17.79 -10.95
C ASP A 140 -6.15 -16.42 -10.29
N THR A 141 -6.93 -16.16 -9.24
CA THR A 141 -6.91 -14.90 -8.51
C THR A 141 -6.09 -15.02 -7.23
N PRO A 142 -5.48 -13.91 -6.76
CA PRO A 142 -4.81 -13.90 -5.48
C PRO A 142 -5.81 -13.93 -4.32
N ALA A 143 -5.30 -14.19 -3.12
CA ALA A 143 -6.06 -14.03 -1.90
C ALA A 143 -5.34 -13.11 -0.92
N ILE A 144 -6.06 -12.61 0.05
CA ILE A 144 -5.48 -11.88 1.18
C ILE A 144 -4.79 -12.90 2.08
N GLU A 145 -3.49 -12.72 2.28
CA GLU A 145 -2.71 -13.61 3.14
C GLU A 145 -2.68 -13.10 4.57
N TRP A 146 -2.45 -11.80 4.75
CA TRP A 146 -2.48 -11.14 6.05
C TRP A 146 -2.68 -9.63 5.89
N ALA A 147 -3.01 -8.97 6.98
CA ALA A 147 -3.12 -7.53 7.06
C ALA A 147 -2.61 -7.03 8.41
N LEU A 148 -1.90 -5.91 8.39
CA LEU A 148 -1.45 -5.19 9.58
C LEU A 148 -2.04 -3.79 9.53
N MET A 149 -2.97 -3.49 10.44
CA MET A 149 -3.65 -2.19 10.48
C MET A 149 -3.33 -1.47 11.79
N PRO A 150 -3.21 -0.12 11.77
CA PRO A 150 -2.81 0.63 12.97
C PRO A 150 -3.82 0.57 14.10
N THR A 151 -5.10 0.39 13.81
CA THR A 151 -6.17 0.36 14.82
C THR A 151 -7.08 -0.83 14.67
N VAL A 152 -7.77 -1.18 15.76
CA VAL A 152 -8.74 -2.28 15.80
C VAL A 152 -10.14 -1.69 16.00
N GLY A 153 -10.69 -1.09 15.08
CA GLY A 153 -12.02 -0.57 15.30
C GLY A 153 -12.39 0.63 14.49
#